data_abd88ba5c2a8879dff54585c6182bc47
#
_entry.id   abd88ba5c2a8879dff54585c6182bc47
#
_cell.length_a   1.000
_cell.length_b   1.000
_cell.length_c   1.000
_cell.angle_alpha   90.00
_cell.angle_beta   90.00
_cell.angle_gamma   90.00
#
_symmetry.space_group_name_H-M   'P 1'
#
loop_
_entity.id
_entity.type
_entity.pdbx_description
1 polymer ?
#
loop_
_entity_poly.entity_id
_entity_poly.type
_entity_poly.pdbx_seq_one_letter_code
_entity_poly.pdbx_strand_id
1 'polypeptide(L)'
;MRLTSPHVLHVRQLIRVSLILLVFASIRLAGQPLPDRPGGLRPVALTKPRISPLPEAQWTDEHKQRIAKFLPDSARPGNSFRTLLNVPELVDRTMTFHNYVTQESSLPPRIRELLVLRTAWLHGSDVIWRERVPLARKAGLTNDEIRRIAQGPGAAGWDAFEANLLQMTDQLFRNSFVNDAIYKVMAARYDRCNVMDAGMTVADVASLALLYNTLGVQPDDAPATDRMPMDIRYRVDVPARETITLTAPRVAPRTGPGANNPRTFNLCPKLAAARNGSGYVNQISMLGKTGRARHRELLILRVGWNSQSEYEWSEHVGPVGGARKMGVPIERVTMGPDAPGSDPFEANLLRFADEMYRDSVVSDRTWNALKEQYDDRLMIDATITAANYRMVSMALNLLGVQSNPGEEKLPAVPAR
;
A
#
# COMPACT_ATOMS: atom_id res chain seq x y z
N MET A 1 -58.82 65.12 -33.02
CA MET A 1 -58.18 64.71 -34.26
C MET A 1 -57.02 63.75 -33.89
N ARG A 2 -57.19 62.48 -34.12
CA ARG A 2 -56.24 61.47 -34.58
C ARG A 2 -54.77 61.62 -34.17
N LEU A 3 -53.99 60.70 -33.71
CA LEU A 3 -53.92 59.24 -33.87
C LEU A 3 -52.88 58.68 -32.94
N THR A 4 -53.20 57.54 -32.34
CA THR A 4 -52.45 56.29 -32.25
C THR A 4 -51.12 56.21 -31.56
N SER A 5 -51.14 55.40 -30.55
CA SER A 5 -50.12 54.51 -29.91
C SER A 5 -49.16 53.86 -30.94
N PRO A 6 -47.95 53.42 -30.47
CA PRO A 6 -47.98 52.04 -30.07
C PRO A 6 -47.08 51.67 -28.83
N HIS A 7 -47.53 50.61 -28.23
CA HIS A 7 -46.88 49.86 -27.21
C HIS A 7 -45.41 49.41 -27.53
N VAL A 8 -44.48 49.59 -26.60
CA VAL A 8 -43.26 48.82 -26.61
C VAL A 8 -43.27 47.90 -25.40
N LEU A 9 -43.49 46.64 -25.66
CA LEU A 9 -43.35 45.55 -24.74
C LEU A 9 -41.86 45.41 -24.36
N HIS A 10 -41.54 45.64 -23.11
CA HIS A 10 -40.25 45.22 -22.54
C HIS A 10 -40.35 43.75 -22.15
N VAL A 11 -39.88 42.88 -23.03
CA VAL A 11 -39.63 41.47 -22.73
C VAL A 11 -38.38 41.41 -21.85
N ARG A 12 -38.59 41.25 -20.55
CA ARG A 12 -37.55 40.84 -19.63
C ARG A 12 -37.18 39.37 -19.92
N GLN A 13 -36.11 39.16 -20.67
CA GLN A 13 -35.48 37.86 -20.76
C GLN A 13 -34.88 37.52 -19.40
N LEU A 14 -35.55 36.64 -18.67
CA LEU A 14 -34.99 35.88 -17.55
C LEU A 14 -33.95 34.90 -18.11
N ILE A 15 -32.69 35.28 -18.05
CA ILE A 15 -31.58 34.34 -18.26
C ILE A 15 -31.59 33.42 -17.03
N ARG A 16 -32.22 32.26 -17.18
CA ARG A 16 -32.01 31.14 -16.29
C ARG A 16 -30.60 30.61 -16.57
N VAL A 17 -29.66 31.01 -15.74
CA VAL A 17 -28.36 30.33 -15.64
C VAL A 17 -28.65 28.96 -15.04
N SER A 18 -28.87 27.96 -15.87
CA SER A 18 -28.83 26.57 -15.48
C SER A 18 -27.39 26.24 -15.14
N LEU A 19 -27.10 26.19 -13.86
CA LEU A 19 -25.86 25.63 -13.33
C LEU A 19 -25.89 24.13 -13.65
N ILE A 20 -25.42 23.74 -14.82
CA ILE A 20 -25.13 22.36 -15.14
C ILE A 20 -23.90 22.02 -14.32
N LEU A 21 -24.12 21.41 -13.16
CA LEU A 21 -23.14 20.61 -12.48
C LEU A 21 -22.77 19.46 -13.43
N LEU A 22 -21.76 19.68 -14.25
CA LEU A 22 -21.05 18.63 -14.96
C LEU A 22 -20.37 17.76 -13.89
N VAL A 23 -21.12 16.81 -13.37
CA VAL A 23 -20.53 15.63 -12.73
C VAL A 23 -19.79 14.91 -13.86
N PHE A 24 -18.50 15.18 -13.99
CA PHE A 24 -17.61 14.31 -14.73
C PHE A 24 -17.59 12.95 -14.00
N ALA A 25 -18.60 12.15 -14.23
CA ALA A 25 -18.46 10.71 -14.09
C ALA A 25 -17.41 10.32 -15.14
N SER A 26 -16.16 10.19 -14.67
CA SER A 26 -15.08 9.63 -15.48
C SER A 26 -15.55 8.23 -15.87
N ILE A 27 -16.10 8.07 -17.07
CA ILE A 27 -16.41 6.76 -17.64
C ILE A 27 -15.05 6.07 -17.73
N ARG A 28 -14.78 5.16 -16.82
CA ARG A 28 -13.60 4.30 -16.91
C ARG A 28 -13.78 3.41 -18.13
N LEU A 29 -12.84 3.49 -19.05
CA LEU A 29 -12.68 2.44 -20.04
C LEU A 29 -12.34 1.15 -19.27
N ALA A 30 -13.10 0.10 -19.52
CA ALA A 30 -12.89 -1.21 -18.90
C ALA A 30 -11.43 -1.65 -19.04
N GLY A 31 -10.82 -2.08 -17.95
CA GLY A 31 -9.44 -2.58 -17.95
C GLY A 31 -8.33 -1.52 -17.80
N GLN A 32 -8.64 -0.27 -17.47
CA GLN A 32 -7.58 0.69 -17.13
C GLN A 32 -7.15 0.60 -15.64
N PRO A 33 -5.85 0.80 -15.32
CA PRO A 33 -5.41 0.98 -13.95
C PRO A 33 -6.16 2.12 -13.27
N LEU A 34 -6.23 2.08 -11.94
CA LEU A 34 -6.84 3.15 -11.16
C LEU A 34 -6.23 4.50 -11.54
N PRO A 35 -7.05 5.54 -11.79
CA PRO A 35 -6.53 6.87 -11.91
C PRO A 35 -5.83 7.25 -10.61
N ASP A 36 -4.74 7.97 -10.75
CA ASP A 36 -4.07 8.56 -9.60
C ASP A 36 -5.04 9.38 -8.75
N ARG A 37 -4.76 9.42 -7.46
CA ARG A 37 -5.39 10.36 -6.56
C ARG A 37 -5.21 11.78 -7.14
N PRO A 38 -6.26 12.64 -7.14
CA PRO A 38 -6.11 14.03 -7.56
C PRO A 38 -4.91 14.66 -6.87
N GLY A 39 -3.99 15.22 -7.66
CA GLY A 39 -2.67 15.63 -7.19
C GLY A 39 -2.72 16.52 -5.96
N GLY A 40 -1.92 16.20 -4.98
CA GLY A 40 -1.69 17.03 -3.81
C GLY A 40 -2.63 16.80 -2.61
N LEU A 41 -3.51 15.83 -2.65
CA LEU A 41 -4.33 15.50 -1.47
C LEU A 41 -3.64 14.41 -0.63
N ARG A 42 -3.38 14.74 0.66
CA ARG A 42 -2.90 13.78 1.65
C ARG A 42 -3.95 12.71 1.90
N PRO A 43 -3.57 11.45 2.19
CA PRO A 43 -4.48 10.45 2.72
C PRO A 43 -5.23 10.97 3.94
N VAL A 44 -6.54 10.72 4.01
CA VAL A 44 -7.38 11.17 5.11
C VAL A 44 -7.22 10.19 6.27
N ALA A 45 -6.67 10.66 7.39
CA ALA A 45 -6.61 9.87 8.61
C ALA A 45 -8.00 9.76 9.24
N LEU A 46 -8.36 8.58 9.72
CA LEU A 46 -9.56 8.36 10.51
C LEU A 46 -9.35 8.95 11.92
N THR A 47 -10.37 9.60 12.45
CA THR A 47 -10.32 10.26 13.76
C THR A 47 -10.73 9.35 14.92
N LYS A 48 -11.18 8.12 14.60
CA LYS A 48 -11.59 7.11 15.57
C LYS A 48 -11.17 5.72 15.09
N PRO A 49 -10.84 4.80 16.01
CA PRO A 49 -10.53 3.44 15.62
C PRO A 49 -11.79 2.72 15.10
N ARG A 50 -11.63 1.97 14.02
CA ARG A 50 -12.60 0.98 13.55
C ARG A 50 -12.44 -0.35 14.29
N ILE A 51 -11.17 -0.67 14.59
CA ILE A 51 -10.78 -1.78 15.46
C ILE A 51 -10.04 -1.18 16.66
N SER A 52 -10.63 -1.30 17.83
CA SER A 52 -10.05 -0.75 19.06
C SER A 52 -8.78 -1.49 19.47
N PRO A 53 -7.76 -0.80 19.99
CA PRO A 53 -6.63 -1.45 20.62
C PRO A 53 -7.09 -2.37 21.76
N LEU A 54 -6.60 -3.61 21.80
CA LEU A 54 -6.99 -4.60 22.80
C LEU A 54 -6.68 -4.09 24.23
N PRO A 55 -7.69 -3.92 25.12
CA PRO A 55 -7.47 -3.47 26.47
C PRO A 55 -6.60 -4.44 27.28
N GLU A 56 -5.74 -3.93 28.15
CA GLU A 56 -4.85 -4.74 28.98
C GLU A 56 -5.60 -5.78 29.83
N ALA A 57 -6.77 -5.41 30.34
CA ALA A 57 -7.62 -6.32 31.10
C ALA A 57 -8.11 -7.57 30.32
N GLN A 58 -7.99 -7.55 28.99
CA GLN A 58 -8.35 -8.66 28.11
C GLN A 58 -7.13 -9.48 27.64
N TRP A 59 -5.91 -9.15 28.10
CA TRP A 59 -4.72 -9.87 27.69
C TRP A 59 -4.67 -11.26 28.31
N THR A 60 -4.61 -12.25 27.44
CA THR A 60 -4.31 -13.65 27.81
C THR A 60 -2.80 -13.86 27.93
N ASP A 61 -2.39 -15.04 28.42
CA ASP A 61 -0.98 -15.40 28.45
C ASP A 61 -0.36 -15.45 27.05
N GLU A 62 -1.12 -15.83 26.04
CA GLU A 62 -0.70 -15.78 24.64
C GLU A 62 -0.36 -14.35 24.16
N HIS A 63 -1.15 -13.35 24.55
CA HIS A 63 -0.88 -11.93 24.28
C HIS A 63 0.41 -11.47 24.99
N LYS A 64 0.55 -11.81 26.29
CA LYS A 64 1.73 -11.44 27.07
C LYS A 64 3.02 -12.05 26.53
N GLN A 65 2.98 -13.30 26.05
CA GLN A 65 4.13 -13.95 25.39
C GLN A 65 4.57 -13.19 24.14
N ARG A 66 3.62 -12.72 23.29
CA ARG A 66 3.97 -11.92 22.10
C ARG A 66 4.51 -10.55 22.46
N ILE A 67 3.94 -9.91 23.48
CA ILE A 67 4.47 -8.64 23.98
C ILE A 67 5.92 -8.82 24.39
N ALA A 68 6.21 -9.81 25.23
CA ALA A 68 7.58 -10.11 25.71
C ALA A 68 8.54 -10.51 24.57
N LYS A 69 8.02 -11.16 23.53
CA LYS A 69 8.85 -11.58 22.38
C LYS A 69 9.30 -10.39 21.51
N PHE A 70 8.45 -9.39 21.32
CA PHE A 70 8.68 -8.34 20.33
C PHE A 70 9.01 -6.98 20.92
N LEU A 71 8.72 -6.76 22.19
CA LEU A 71 8.98 -5.48 22.87
C LEU A 71 9.99 -5.67 24.01
N PRO A 72 10.87 -4.68 24.27
CA PRO A 72 11.72 -4.68 25.46
C PRO A 72 10.88 -4.74 26.75
N ASP A 73 11.39 -5.35 27.80
CA ASP A 73 10.70 -5.56 29.09
C ASP A 73 10.11 -4.28 29.71
N SER A 74 10.72 -3.14 29.44
CA SER A 74 10.27 -1.82 29.93
C SER A 74 9.26 -1.12 29.00
N ALA A 75 9.00 -1.65 27.81
CA ALA A 75 8.14 -1.00 26.84
C ALA A 75 6.66 -1.37 27.05
N ARG A 76 5.80 -0.37 27.10
CA ARG A 76 4.36 -0.57 27.01
C ARG A 76 3.94 -0.69 25.54
N PRO A 77 3.12 -1.69 25.18
CA PRO A 77 2.59 -1.79 23.83
C PRO A 77 1.77 -0.55 23.45
N GLY A 78 2.15 0.12 22.38
CA GLY A 78 1.38 1.22 21.80
C GLY A 78 0.09 0.75 21.13
N ASN A 79 -0.73 1.71 20.69
CA ASN A 79 -2.01 1.42 20.05
C ASN A 79 -1.88 0.56 18.79
N SER A 80 -0.82 0.75 18.00
CA SER A 80 -0.51 -0.06 16.82
C SER A 80 -0.38 -1.54 17.17
N PHE A 81 0.49 -1.86 18.13
CA PHE A 81 0.72 -3.23 18.58
C PHE A 81 -0.53 -3.84 19.24
N ARG A 82 -1.20 -3.08 20.11
CA ARG A 82 -2.44 -3.50 20.78
C ARG A 82 -3.59 -3.76 19.80
N THR A 83 -3.64 -3.03 18.69
CA THR A 83 -4.63 -3.31 17.64
C THR A 83 -4.35 -4.64 16.95
N LEU A 84 -3.08 -4.98 16.68
CA LEU A 84 -2.69 -6.28 16.13
C LEU A 84 -2.97 -7.44 17.08
N LEU A 85 -2.93 -7.24 18.39
CA LEU A 85 -3.26 -8.27 19.40
C LEU A 85 -4.69 -8.79 19.28
N ASN A 86 -5.63 -8.09 18.63
CA ASN A 86 -6.96 -8.64 18.33
C ASN A 86 -6.89 -9.92 17.46
N VAL A 87 -5.78 -10.15 16.77
CA VAL A 87 -5.49 -11.37 15.99
C VAL A 87 -4.04 -11.77 16.27
N PRO A 88 -3.77 -12.48 17.39
CA PRO A 88 -2.41 -12.72 17.90
C PRO A 88 -1.48 -13.36 16.88
N GLU A 89 -1.97 -14.27 16.06
CA GLU A 89 -1.17 -14.91 15.01
C GLU A 89 -0.67 -13.94 13.93
N LEU A 90 -1.30 -12.78 13.76
CA LEU A 90 -0.80 -11.73 12.85
C LEU A 90 0.38 -10.98 13.45
N VAL A 91 0.46 -10.88 14.78
CA VAL A 91 1.60 -10.24 15.46
C VAL A 91 2.91 -10.94 15.09
N ASP A 92 2.95 -12.28 15.24
CA ASP A 92 4.16 -13.05 14.92
C ASP A 92 4.61 -12.84 13.47
N ARG A 93 3.65 -12.87 12.54
CA ARG A 93 3.92 -12.74 11.11
C ARG A 93 4.39 -11.33 10.76
N THR A 94 3.65 -10.33 11.22
CA THR A 94 3.90 -8.94 10.90
C THR A 94 5.20 -8.46 11.55
N MET A 95 5.34 -8.65 12.86
CA MET A 95 6.45 -8.10 13.63
C MET A 95 7.79 -8.79 13.36
N THR A 96 7.80 -10.10 13.06
CA THR A 96 9.06 -10.79 12.72
C THR A 96 9.70 -10.17 11.49
N PHE A 97 8.92 -9.92 10.44
CA PHE A 97 9.45 -9.32 9.22
C PHE A 97 9.74 -7.83 9.38
N HIS A 98 8.83 -7.10 10.04
CA HIS A 98 9.01 -5.68 10.34
C HIS A 98 10.29 -5.40 11.14
N ASN A 99 10.56 -6.19 12.17
CA ASN A 99 11.80 -6.06 12.95
C ASN A 99 13.04 -6.30 12.08
N TYR A 100 13.01 -7.29 11.20
CA TYR A 100 14.12 -7.49 10.27
C TYR A 100 14.38 -6.25 9.42
N VAL A 101 13.39 -5.75 8.69
CA VAL A 101 13.60 -4.62 7.75
C VAL A 101 13.96 -3.32 8.46
N THR A 102 13.47 -3.13 9.69
CA THR A 102 13.68 -1.87 10.43
C THR A 102 14.85 -1.91 11.41
N GLN A 103 15.40 -3.08 11.77
CA GLN A 103 16.45 -3.20 12.77
C GLN A 103 17.66 -4.02 12.31
N GLU A 104 17.45 -5.09 11.51
CA GLU A 104 18.46 -6.11 11.23
C GLU A 104 18.94 -6.14 9.78
N SER A 105 18.23 -5.44 8.88
CA SER A 105 18.55 -5.38 7.44
C SER A 105 19.98 -4.85 7.20
N SER A 106 20.49 -5.10 6.01
CA SER A 106 21.84 -4.68 5.61
C SER A 106 22.03 -3.16 5.48
N LEU A 107 20.95 -2.39 5.59
CA LEU A 107 20.99 -0.94 5.43
C LEU A 107 21.55 -0.24 6.67
N PRO A 108 22.30 0.87 6.50
CA PRO A 108 22.66 1.75 7.60
C PRO A 108 21.41 2.27 8.34
N PRO A 109 21.44 2.42 9.69
CA PRO A 109 20.27 2.90 10.45
C PRO A 109 19.67 4.21 9.93
N ARG A 110 20.51 5.19 9.58
CA ARG A 110 20.06 6.46 8.99
C ARG A 110 19.25 6.27 7.71
N ILE A 111 19.70 5.41 6.82
CA ILE A 111 19.00 5.12 5.57
C ILE A 111 17.68 4.41 5.82
N ARG A 112 17.63 3.46 6.74
CA ARG A 112 16.37 2.81 7.12
C ARG A 112 15.33 3.82 7.58
N GLU A 113 15.70 4.72 8.51
CA GLU A 113 14.75 5.71 9.03
C GLU A 113 14.32 6.74 7.97
N LEU A 114 15.21 7.11 7.06
CA LEU A 114 14.89 7.97 5.92
C LEU A 114 13.79 7.36 5.05
N LEU A 115 13.91 6.06 4.72
CA LEU A 115 12.92 5.33 3.93
C LEU A 115 11.61 5.13 4.70
N VAL A 116 11.68 4.77 5.99
CA VAL A 116 10.51 4.56 6.84
C VAL A 116 9.70 5.83 6.99
N LEU A 117 10.35 6.95 7.35
CA LEU A 117 9.66 8.23 7.54
C LEU A 117 9.08 8.76 6.23
N ARG A 118 9.80 8.63 5.08
CA ARG A 118 9.24 9.03 3.80
C ARG A 118 8.00 8.22 3.45
N THR A 119 8.03 6.91 3.67
CA THR A 119 6.88 6.02 3.44
C THR A 119 5.70 6.38 4.34
N ALA A 120 5.95 6.62 5.63
CA ALA A 120 4.92 7.06 6.57
C ALA A 120 4.26 8.39 6.13
N TRP A 121 5.08 9.35 5.67
CA TRP A 121 4.61 10.63 5.14
C TRP A 121 3.70 10.46 3.92
N LEU A 122 4.14 9.65 2.96
CA LEU A 122 3.40 9.41 1.71
C LEU A 122 2.04 8.76 1.96
N HIS A 123 1.97 7.82 2.90
CA HIS A 123 0.72 7.17 3.30
C HIS A 123 -0.09 7.98 4.32
N GLY A 124 0.40 9.11 4.81
CA GLY A 124 -0.28 9.90 5.85
C GLY A 124 -0.41 9.16 7.18
N SER A 125 0.49 8.21 7.48
CA SER A 125 0.46 7.42 8.71
C SER A 125 1.18 8.12 9.87
N ASP A 126 0.44 8.95 10.62
CA ASP A 126 0.97 9.66 11.79
C ASP A 126 1.36 8.70 12.92
N VAL A 127 0.76 7.52 12.97
CA VAL A 127 1.15 6.41 13.89
C VAL A 127 2.61 6.04 13.66
N ILE A 128 2.95 5.58 12.45
CA ILE A 128 4.31 5.18 12.12
C ILE A 128 5.28 6.35 12.24
N TRP A 129 4.86 7.55 11.79
CA TRP A 129 5.71 8.74 11.91
C TRP A 129 6.14 8.99 13.35
N ARG A 130 5.20 9.06 14.30
CA ARG A 130 5.51 9.33 15.71
C ARG A 130 6.35 8.24 16.36
N GLU A 131 6.08 6.98 16.03
CA GLU A 131 6.86 5.85 16.55
C GLU A 131 8.32 5.89 16.06
N ARG A 132 8.56 6.41 14.83
CA ARG A 132 9.89 6.36 14.20
C ARG A 132 10.74 7.62 14.38
N VAL A 133 10.16 8.79 14.64
CA VAL A 133 10.94 10.04 14.82
C VAL A 133 12.00 9.93 15.93
N PRO A 134 11.74 9.36 17.13
CA PRO A 134 12.77 9.17 18.14
C PRO A 134 13.90 8.25 17.68
N LEU A 135 13.57 7.21 16.91
CA LEU A 135 14.56 6.26 16.35
C LEU A 135 15.38 6.90 15.24
N ALA A 136 14.77 7.75 14.42
CA ALA A 136 15.44 8.53 13.40
C ALA A 136 16.50 9.48 13.98
N ARG A 137 16.18 10.16 15.09
CA ARG A 137 17.17 10.98 15.83
C ARG A 137 18.31 10.11 16.37
N LYS A 138 18.00 8.95 16.95
CA LYS A 138 19.01 7.99 17.42
C LYS A 138 19.90 7.48 16.27
N ALA A 139 19.34 7.40 15.06
CA ALA A 139 20.07 7.05 13.85
C ALA A 139 20.86 8.21 13.23
N GLY A 140 20.86 9.40 13.87
CA GLY A 140 21.64 10.58 13.47
C GLY A 140 20.92 11.55 12.53
N LEU A 141 19.60 11.41 12.34
CA LEU A 141 18.82 12.41 11.59
C LEU A 141 18.50 13.61 12.49
N THR A 142 18.79 14.80 12.00
CA THR A 142 18.42 16.05 12.68
C THR A 142 16.93 16.35 12.50
N ASN A 143 16.37 17.24 13.35
CA ASN A 143 14.97 17.67 13.19
C ASN A 143 14.71 18.34 11.84
N ASP A 144 15.70 19.08 11.31
CA ASP A 144 15.57 19.72 9.99
C ASP A 144 15.54 18.68 8.87
N GLU A 145 16.34 17.61 8.97
CA GLU A 145 16.32 16.52 8.02
C GLU A 145 15.01 15.73 8.10
N ILE A 146 14.49 15.45 9.30
CA ILE A 146 13.19 14.82 9.49
C ILE A 146 12.08 15.65 8.83
N ARG A 147 12.07 16.98 9.02
CA ARG A 147 11.13 17.86 8.29
C ARG A 147 11.38 17.85 6.77
N ARG A 148 12.64 17.80 6.34
CA ARG A 148 13.03 17.74 4.93
C ARG A 148 12.57 16.46 4.25
N ILE A 149 12.48 15.32 4.97
CA ILE A 149 11.89 14.08 4.46
C ILE A 149 10.46 14.33 3.97
N ALA A 150 9.67 15.09 4.70
CA ALA A 150 8.32 15.46 4.31
C ALA A 150 8.27 16.33 3.05
N GLN A 151 9.26 17.20 2.85
CA GLN A 151 9.39 18.02 1.63
C GLN A 151 9.73 17.17 0.39
N GLY A 152 10.40 16.04 0.59
CA GLY A 152 10.68 15.06 -0.46
C GLY A 152 12.06 15.17 -1.12
N PRO A 153 12.26 14.38 -2.18
CA PRO A 153 13.57 14.24 -2.83
C PRO A 153 14.11 15.52 -3.45
N GLY A 154 13.26 16.46 -3.83
CA GLY A 154 13.64 17.74 -4.43
C GLY A 154 14.08 18.81 -3.43
N ALA A 155 13.99 18.55 -2.12
CA ALA A 155 14.41 19.50 -1.10
C ALA A 155 15.94 19.67 -1.10
N ALA A 156 16.40 20.90 -0.95
CA ALA A 156 17.84 21.18 -0.87
C ALA A 156 18.48 20.55 0.38
N GLY A 157 19.73 20.06 0.24
CA GLY A 157 20.52 19.52 1.35
C GLY A 157 20.50 17.99 1.49
N TRP A 158 19.88 17.24 0.57
CA TRP A 158 20.13 15.81 0.41
C TRP A 158 21.42 15.58 -0.39
N ASP A 159 22.17 14.53 -0.06
CA ASP A 159 23.13 14.03 -1.02
C ASP A 159 22.41 13.37 -2.21
N ALA A 160 23.09 13.21 -3.33
CA ALA A 160 22.48 12.67 -4.55
C ALA A 160 21.93 11.26 -4.37
N PHE A 161 22.52 10.45 -3.50
CA PHE A 161 22.07 9.08 -3.26
C PHE A 161 20.85 9.03 -2.31
N GLU A 162 20.84 9.86 -1.25
CA GLU A 162 19.67 10.00 -0.38
C GLU A 162 18.46 10.52 -1.19
N ALA A 163 18.66 11.53 -2.04
CA ALA A 163 17.62 12.01 -2.95
C ALA A 163 17.10 10.89 -3.88
N ASN A 164 17.99 10.05 -4.42
CA ASN A 164 17.59 8.91 -5.25
C ASN A 164 16.78 7.87 -4.47
N LEU A 165 17.14 7.57 -3.21
CA LEU A 165 16.39 6.66 -2.35
C LEU A 165 14.99 7.20 -2.00
N LEU A 166 14.86 8.50 -1.77
CA LEU A 166 13.57 9.16 -1.60
C LEU A 166 12.73 9.11 -2.88
N GLN A 167 13.34 9.29 -4.06
CA GLN A 167 12.66 9.12 -5.35
C GLN A 167 12.20 7.67 -5.58
N MET A 168 13.01 6.68 -5.20
CA MET A 168 12.60 5.27 -5.19
C MET A 168 11.35 5.07 -4.35
N THR A 169 11.32 5.64 -3.14
CA THR A 169 10.18 5.54 -2.22
C THR A 169 8.93 6.17 -2.84
N ASP A 170 9.05 7.35 -3.44
CA ASP A 170 7.95 8.04 -4.11
C ASP A 170 7.40 7.24 -5.30
N GLN A 171 8.28 6.61 -6.09
CA GLN A 171 7.89 5.77 -7.22
C GLN A 171 7.22 4.46 -6.77
N LEU A 172 7.73 3.81 -5.72
CA LEU A 172 7.08 2.63 -5.14
C LEU A 172 5.70 2.97 -4.58
N PHE A 173 5.58 4.10 -3.88
CA PHE A 173 4.28 4.56 -3.37
C PHE A 173 3.27 4.78 -4.49
N ARG A 174 3.65 5.51 -5.54
CA ARG A 174 2.72 5.90 -6.60
C ARG A 174 2.43 4.78 -7.60
N ASN A 175 3.48 4.08 -8.02
CA ASN A 175 3.45 3.18 -9.18
C ASN A 175 3.65 1.71 -8.81
N SER A 176 3.93 1.38 -7.55
CA SER A 176 4.42 0.05 -7.15
C SER A 176 5.59 -0.44 -8.03
N PHE A 177 6.38 0.49 -8.59
CA PHE A 177 7.44 0.24 -9.53
C PHE A 177 8.51 1.32 -9.45
N VAL A 178 9.74 1.00 -9.81
CA VAL A 178 10.87 1.94 -9.89
C VAL A 178 11.42 1.93 -11.30
N ASN A 179 11.61 3.09 -11.90
CA ASN A 179 12.18 3.20 -13.25
C ASN A 179 13.67 2.84 -13.27
N ASP A 180 14.21 2.60 -14.47
CA ASP A 180 15.61 2.17 -14.64
C ASP A 180 16.63 3.22 -14.22
N ALA A 181 16.31 4.50 -14.36
CA ALA A 181 17.23 5.57 -13.96
C ALA A 181 17.51 5.51 -12.46
N ILE A 182 16.47 5.44 -11.65
CA ILE A 182 16.57 5.32 -10.19
C ILE A 182 17.20 3.99 -9.78
N TYR A 183 16.78 2.88 -10.40
CA TYR A 183 17.34 1.56 -10.11
C TYR A 183 18.84 1.48 -10.38
N LYS A 184 19.32 2.01 -11.51
CA LYS A 184 20.74 2.01 -11.88
C LYS A 184 21.62 2.77 -10.88
N VAL A 185 21.14 3.91 -10.35
CA VAL A 185 21.88 4.65 -9.30
C VAL A 185 21.99 3.81 -8.02
N MET A 186 20.93 3.12 -7.64
CA MET A 186 20.98 2.21 -6.48
C MET A 186 21.95 1.06 -6.71
N ALA A 187 21.84 0.36 -7.84
CA ALA A 187 22.66 -0.80 -8.18
C ALA A 187 24.15 -0.46 -8.40
N ALA A 188 24.48 0.80 -8.68
CA ALA A 188 25.86 1.27 -8.78
C ALA A 188 26.54 1.40 -7.40
N ARG A 189 25.76 1.61 -6.31
CA ARG A 189 26.30 1.82 -4.96
C ARG A 189 25.99 0.65 -4.00
N TYR A 190 24.89 -0.04 -4.21
CA TYR A 190 24.38 -1.12 -3.38
C TYR A 190 24.56 -2.47 -4.05
N ASP A 191 24.91 -3.47 -3.29
CA ASP A 191 24.76 -4.84 -3.76
C ASP A 191 23.26 -5.23 -3.85
N ARG A 192 23.00 -6.42 -4.38
CA ARG A 192 21.62 -6.90 -4.57
C ARG A 192 20.85 -7.00 -3.25
N CYS A 193 21.50 -7.34 -2.14
CA CYS A 193 20.82 -7.48 -0.85
C CYS A 193 20.48 -6.12 -0.26
N ASN A 194 21.35 -5.11 -0.40
CA ASN A 194 21.01 -3.74 -0.02
C ASN A 194 19.84 -3.19 -0.86
N VAL A 195 19.81 -3.46 -2.17
CA VAL A 195 18.69 -3.05 -3.04
C VAL A 195 17.39 -3.74 -2.61
N MET A 196 17.44 -5.05 -2.32
CA MET A 196 16.28 -5.80 -1.83
C MET A 196 15.81 -5.27 -0.48
N ASP A 197 16.72 -5.05 0.47
CA ASP A 197 16.39 -4.53 1.79
C ASP A 197 15.80 -3.12 1.72
N ALA A 198 16.31 -2.24 0.85
CA ALA A 198 15.74 -0.91 0.65
C ALA A 198 14.30 -0.98 0.11
N GLY A 199 14.07 -1.79 -0.91
CA GLY A 199 12.72 -2.00 -1.46
C GLY A 199 11.77 -2.63 -0.46
N MET A 200 12.22 -3.65 0.26
CA MET A 200 11.40 -4.33 1.27
C MET A 200 11.11 -3.46 2.48
N THR A 201 12.02 -2.57 2.88
CA THR A 201 11.75 -1.58 3.94
C THR A 201 10.60 -0.67 3.55
N VAL A 202 10.62 -0.09 2.35
CA VAL A 202 9.52 0.74 1.84
C VAL A 202 8.23 -0.05 1.75
N ALA A 203 8.30 -1.25 1.21
CA ALA A 203 7.12 -2.07 0.94
C ALA A 203 6.45 -2.58 2.23
N ASP A 204 7.22 -3.01 3.23
CA ASP A 204 6.71 -3.42 4.55
C ASP A 204 6.05 -2.26 5.29
N VAL A 205 6.73 -1.12 5.36
CA VAL A 205 6.17 0.09 6.01
C VAL A 205 4.92 0.58 5.30
N ALA A 206 4.86 0.48 3.97
CA ALA A 206 3.64 0.77 3.21
C ALA A 206 2.49 -0.18 3.59
N SER A 207 2.78 -1.48 3.75
CA SER A 207 1.79 -2.48 4.19
C SER A 207 1.24 -2.14 5.57
N LEU A 208 2.11 -1.81 6.53
CA LEU A 208 1.68 -1.40 7.88
C LEU A 208 0.90 -0.08 7.87
N ALA A 209 1.31 0.90 7.06
CA ALA A 209 0.59 2.16 6.93
C ALA A 209 -0.83 1.95 6.40
N LEU A 210 -1.00 1.10 5.38
CA LEU A 210 -2.31 0.72 4.84
C LEU A 210 -3.18 0.03 5.90
N LEU A 211 -2.59 -0.88 6.66
CA LEU A 211 -3.25 -1.60 7.74
C LEU A 211 -3.72 -0.63 8.83
N TYR A 212 -2.81 0.16 9.39
CA TYR A 212 -3.12 1.08 10.48
C TYR A 212 -4.12 2.16 10.07
N ASN A 213 -3.95 2.75 8.89
CA ASN A 213 -4.88 3.76 8.39
C ASN A 213 -6.29 3.19 8.20
N THR A 214 -6.41 1.98 7.62
CA THR A 214 -7.71 1.35 7.34
C THR A 214 -8.42 0.88 8.61
N LEU A 215 -7.68 0.33 9.58
CA LEU A 215 -8.22 -0.03 10.88
C LEU A 215 -8.48 1.18 11.79
N GLY A 216 -8.02 2.37 11.40
CA GLY A 216 -8.19 3.61 12.16
C GLY A 216 -7.34 3.65 13.41
N VAL A 217 -6.16 3.03 13.41
CA VAL A 217 -5.25 3.08 14.56
C VAL A 217 -4.94 4.55 14.88
N GLN A 218 -5.18 4.94 16.13
CA GLN A 218 -4.87 6.29 16.57
C GLN A 218 -3.42 6.34 17.08
N PRO A 219 -2.68 7.41 16.77
CA PRO A 219 -1.33 7.57 17.28
C PRO A 219 -1.34 7.72 18.81
N ASP A 220 -0.31 7.17 19.46
CA ASP A 220 -0.07 7.41 20.86
C ASP A 220 0.38 8.87 21.09
N ASP A 221 0.28 9.34 22.34
CA ASP A 221 0.73 10.68 22.71
C ASP A 221 2.24 10.83 22.43
N ALA A 222 2.58 11.95 21.83
CA ALA A 222 3.96 12.28 21.50
C ALA A 222 4.20 13.78 21.58
N PRO A 223 5.45 14.21 21.86
CA PRO A 223 5.84 15.62 21.78
C PRO A 223 5.46 16.23 20.42
N ALA A 224 5.19 17.54 20.41
CA ALA A 224 4.83 18.25 19.19
C ALA A 224 5.90 18.11 18.09
N THR A 225 7.17 18.00 18.49
CA THR A 225 8.32 17.78 17.58
C THR A 225 8.32 16.42 16.89
N ASP A 226 7.54 15.47 17.39
CA ASP A 226 7.48 14.09 16.88
C ASP A 226 6.24 13.87 16.02
N ARG A 227 5.35 14.85 15.95
CA ARG A 227 4.15 14.78 15.11
C ARG A 227 4.48 15.00 13.64
N MET A 228 3.68 14.39 12.77
CA MET A 228 3.82 14.61 11.34
C MET A 228 3.64 16.10 11.00
N PRO A 229 4.55 16.73 10.23
CA PRO A 229 4.49 18.17 9.94
C PRO A 229 3.38 18.49 8.94
N MET A 230 2.19 18.82 9.46
CA MET A 230 0.99 19.08 8.66
C MET A 230 1.05 20.41 7.89
N ASP A 231 1.96 21.32 8.25
CA ASP A 231 2.23 22.59 7.58
C ASP A 231 3.00 22.43 6.26
N ILE A 232 3.65 21.29 6.04
CA ILE A 232 4.33 21.00 4.79
C ILE A 232 3.31 20.54 3.75
N ARG A 233 3.31 21.22 2.57
CA ARG A 233 2.43 20.84 1.47
C ARG A 233 2.69 19.41 1.03
N TYR A 234 1.62 18.61 1.02
CA TYR A 234 1.70 17.26 0.49
C TYR A 234 1.84 17.29 -1.03
N ARG A 235 2.93 16.73 -1.53
CA ARG A 235 3.21 16.66 -2.98
C ARG A 235 4.00 15.39 -3.29
N VAL A 236 3.63 14.73 -4.36
CA VAL A 236 4.33 13.56 -4.92
C VAL A 236 4.55 13.81 -6.40
N ASP A 237 5.79 14.17 -6.76
CA ASP A 237 6.17 14.51 -8.14
C ASP A 237 6.72 13.27 -8.86
N VAL A 238 5.86 12.32 -9.08
CA VAL A 238 6.17 11.11 -9.85
C VAL A 238 5.21 11.06 -11.04
N PRO A 239 5.68 10.92 -12.27
CA PRO A 239 4.77 10.71 -13.41
C PRO A 239 4.01 9.40 -13.25
N ALA A 240 2.82 9.33 -13.82
CA ALA A 240 2.09 8.07 -13.90
C ALA A 240 2.97 7.02 -14.59
N ARG A 241 2.88 5.77 -14.12
CA ARG A 241 3.62 4.67 -14.73
C ARG A 241 3.16 4.52 -16.19
N GLU A 242 4.11 4.67 -17.11
CA GLU A 242 3.92 4.10 -18.42
C GLU A 242 3.87 2.59 -18.28
N THR A 243 3.05 1.92 -19.09
CA THR A 243 2.88 0.46 -19.03
C THR A 243 4.19 -0.21 -19.49
N ILE A 244 5.15 -0.34 -18.56
CA ILE A 244 6.44 -0.99 -18.82
C ILE A 244 6.41 -2.33 -18.11
N THR A 245 6.27 -3.39 -18.86
CA THR A 245 6.58 -4.74 -18.40
C THR A 245 8.08 -4.94 -18.62
N LEU A 246 8.81 -5.21 -17.54
CA LEU A 246 10.23 -5.57 -17.67
C LEU A 246 10.33 -6.92 -18.37
N THR A 247 11.05 -6.97 -19.48
CA THR A 247 11.23 -8.19 -20.29
C THR A 247 12.35 -9.08 -19.77
N ALA A 248 13.12 -8.60 -18.79
CA ALA A 248 14.20 -9.34 -18.15
C ALA A 248 14.27 -8.98 -16.64
N PRO A 249 14.69 -9.91 -15.78
CA PRO A 249 14.87 -9.63 -14.37
C PRO A 249 16.04 -8.65 -14.16
N ARG A 250 15.86 -7.69 -13.25
CA ARG A 250 16.93 -6.82 -12.75
C ARG A 250 17.87 -7.57 -11.81
N VAL A 251 17.30 -8.53 -11.08
CA VAL A 251 18.06 -9.46 -10.24
C VAL A 251 17.77 -10.87 -10.74
N ALA A 252 18.76 -11.48 -11.37
CA ALA A 252 18.64 -12.82 -11.92
C ALA A 252 18.36 -13.84 -10.79
N PRO A 253 17.32 -14.67 -10.88
CA PRO A 253 17.04 -15.70 -9.88
C PRO A 253 18.18 -16.74 -9.83
N ARG A 254 18.35 -17.42 -8.70
CA ARG A 254 19.25 -18.58 -8.62
C ARG A 254 18.88 -19.62 -9.69
N THR A 255 19.90 -20.28 -10.22
CA THR A 255 19.67 -21.45 -11.09
C THR A 255 19.08 -22.61 -10.28
N GLY A 256 18.25 -23.43 -10.89
CA GLY A 256 17.66 -24.61 -10.27
C GLY A 256 16.13 -24.65 -10.34
N PRO A 257 15.51 -25.66 -9.75
CA PRO A 257 14.07 -25.85 -9.77
C PRO A 257 13.35 -24.83 -8.86
N GLY A 258 12.05 -24.67 -9.08
CA GLY A 258 11.15 -23.83 -8.30
C GLY A 258 10.84 -22.50 -8.97
N ALA A 259 9.87 -21.79 -8.40
CA ALA A 259 9.36 -20.54 -8.92
C ALA A 259 10.39 -19.39 -8.81
N ASN A 260 10.29 -18.42 -9.71
CA ASN A 260 11.23 -17.30 -9.80
C ASN A 260 11.26 -16.43 -8.53
N ASN A 261 10.12 -16.21 -7.87
CA ASN A 261 10.04 -15.43 -6.64
C ASN A 261 10.94 -16.00 -5.53
N PRO A 262 10.77 -17.22 -5.01
CA PRO A 262 11.67 -17.74 -3.97
C PRO A 262 13.12 -17.84 -4.45
N ARG A 263 13.36 -18.16 -5.74
CA ARG A 263 14.72 -18.23 -6.29
C ARG A 263 15.42 -16.88 -6.30
N THR A 264 14.68 -15.77 -6.43
CA THR A 264 15.21 -14.40 -6.37
C THR A 264 15.49 -14.00 -4.91
N PHE A 265 14.50 -14.14 -4.02
CA PHE A 265 14.66 -13.68 -2.63
C PHE A 265 15.67 -14.51 -1.83
N ASN A 266 15.82 -15.80 -2.13
CA ASN A 266 16.82 -16.68 -1.51
C ASN A 266 18.29 -16.34 -1.89
N LEU A 267 18.51 -15.34 -2.74
CA LEU A 267 19.85 -14.78 -2.97
C LEU A 267 20.39 -14.01 -1.76
N CYS A 268 19.51 -13.56 -0.85
CA CYS A 268 19.87 -12.80 0.35
C CYS A 268 19.41 -13.58 1.60
N PRO A 269 20.31 -14.39 2.19
CA PRO A 269 19.95 -15.38 3.22
C PRO A 269 19.24 -14.79 4.44
N LYS A 270 19.65 -13.63 4.94
CA LYS A 270 18.99 -12.98 6.09
C LYS A 270 17.56 -12.54 5.76
N LEU A 271 17.38 -11.87 4.63
CA LEU A 271 16.06 -11.49 4.14
C LEU A 271 15.17 -12.71 3.91
N ALA A 272 15.71 -13.77 3.30
CA ALA A 272 14.99 -15.00 3.06
C ALA A 272 14.57 -15.68 4.39
N ALA A 273 15.45 -15.72 5.38
CA ALA A 273 15.14 -16.28 6.69
C ALA A 273 14.02 -15.51 7.40
N ALA A 274 14.09 -14.17 7.42
CA ALA A 274 13.04 -13.31 8.00
C ALA A 274 11.70 -13.50 7.29
N ARG A 275 11.71 -13.52 5.95
CA ARG A 275 10.52 -13.71 5.13
C ARG A 275 9.88 -15.09 5.33
N ASN A 276 10.68 -16.15 5.38
CA ASN A 276 10.20 -17.51 5.61
C ASN A 276 9.78 -17.72 7.08
N GLY A 277 10.53 -17.18 8.03
CA GLY A 277 10.25 -17.26 9.47
C GLY A 277 8.97 -16.55 9.87
N SER A 278 8.60 -15.47 9.16
CA SER A 278 7.32 -14.77 9.38
C SER A 278 6.11 -15.53 8.84
N GLY A 279 6.31 -16.60 8.08
CA GLY A 279 5.21 -17.27 7.35
C GLY A 279 4.57 -16.39 6.27
N TYR A 280 5.28 -15.35 5.89
CA TYR A 280 4.83 -14.24 5.06
C TYR A 280 4.32 -14.64 3.68
N VAL A 281 4.88 -15.68 3.12
CA VAL A 281 4.61 -16.10 1.74
C VAL A 281 3.35 -16.97 1.63
N ASN A 282 3.00 -17.73 2.67
CA ASN A 282 2.03 -18.83 2.50
C ASN A 282 0.82 -18.78 3.43
N GLN A 283 0.74 -17.89 4.42
CA GLN A 283 -0.26 -18.04 5.47
C GLN A 283 -0.86 -16.74 6.04
N ILE A 284 -0.69 -15.59 5.39
CA ILE A 284 -1.16 -14.32 5.95
C ILE A 284 -2.68 -14.30 5.98
N SER A 285 -3.36 -14.81 4.97
CA SER A 285 -4.80 -14.71 4.88
C SER A 285 -5.54 -15.87 5.53
N MET A 286 -6.42 -15.55 6.46
CA MET A 286 -7.40 -16.48 7.03
C MET A 286 -8.61 -16.67 6.10
N LEU A 287 -8.85 -15.74 5.17
CA LEU A 287 -9.96 -15.85 4.20
C LEU A 287 -9.92 -17.18 3.45
N GLY A 288 -8.73 -17.62 3.03
CA GLY A 288 -8.56 -18.93 2.39
C GLY A 288 -8.93 -20.12 3.27
N LYS A 289 -8.81 -19.98 4.60
CA LYS A 289 -9.10 -21.04 5.58
C LYS A 289 -10.56 -21.07 6.05
N THR A 290 -11.29 -19.96 5.87
CA THR A 290 -12.69 -19.80 6.32
C THR A 290 -13.72 -20.05 5.23
N GLY A 291 -13.35 -20.77 4.16
CA GLY A 291 -14.24 -21.01 3.02
C GLY A 291 -14.43 -19.79 2.09
N ARG A 292 -13.64 -18.73 2.27
CA ARG A 292 -13.69 -17.51 1.48
C ARG A 292 -12.49 -17.34 0.54
N ALA A 293 -11.92 -18.45 0.08
CA ALA A 293 -10.77 -18.45 -0.82
C ALA A 293 -11.00 -17.60 -2.07
N ARG A 294 -12.22 -17.61 -2.61
CA ARG A 294 -12.63 -16.77 -3.73
C ARG A 294 -12.53 -15.26 -3.41
N HIS A 295 -12.97 -14.83 -2.23
CA HIS A 295 -12.84 -13.42 -1.80
C HIS A 295 -11.37 -13.00 -1.63
N ARG A 296 -10.55 -13.92 -1.12
CA ARG A 296 -9.10 -13.71 -1.05
C ARG A 296 -8.50 -13.45 -2.43
N GLU A 297 -8.81 -14.29 -3.41
CA GLU A 297 -8.27 -14.14 -4.77
C GLU A 297 -8.77 -12.87 -5.48
N LEU A 298 -10.01 -12.45 -5.23
CA LEU A 298 -10.53 -11.17 -5.73
C LEU A 298 -9.68 -9.98 -5.22
N LEU A 299 -9.37 -9.95 -3.92
CA LEU A 299 -8.51 -8.91 -3.33
C LEU A 299 -7.10 -8.95 -3.93
N ILE A 300 -6.48 -10.14 -3.98
CA ILE A 300 -5.12 -10.33 -4.46
C ILE A 300 -4.98 -9.91 -5.92
N LEU A 301 -5.86 -10.41 -6.77
CA LEU A 301 -5.82 -10.10 -8.20
C LEU A 301 -6.09 -8.63 -8.47
N ARG A 302 -7.02 -7.99 -7.70
CA ARG A 302 -7.25 -6.55 -7.87
C ARG A 302 -6.06 -5.72 -7.45
N VAL A 303 -5.38 -6.08 -6.37
CA VAL A 303 -4.12 -5.43 -5.94
C VAL A 303 -3.02 -5.66 -6.97
N GLY A 304 -2.87 -6.89 -7.48
CA GLY A 304 -1.92 -7.24 -8.54
C GLY A 304 -2.15 -6.42 -9.82
N TRP A 305 -3.43 -6.29 -10.23
CA TRP A 305 -3.85 -5.45 -11.34
C TRP A 305 -3.50 -3.97 -11.12
N ASN A 306 -3.86 -3.40 -9.98
CA ASN A 306 -3.58 -2.01 -9.65
C ASN A 306 -2.07 -1.73 -9.57
N SER A 307 -1.30 -2.69 -9.06
CA SER A 307 0.16 -2.62 -8.98
C SER A 307 0.86 -2.97 -10.29
N GLN A 308 0.12 -3.42 -11.32
CA GLN A 308 0.68 -3.94 -12.57
C GLN A 308 1.79 -4.96 -12.32
N SER A 309 1.51 -5.94 -11.44
CA SER A 309 2.44 -6.99 -11.03
C SER A 309 2.13 -8.28 -11.79
N GLU A 310 2.88 -8.50 -12.89
CA GLU A 310 2.67 -9.68 -13.74
C GLU A 310 2.89 -10.98 -12.97
N TYR A 311 3.92 -11.04 -12.12
CA TYR A 311 4.20 -12.25 -11.35
C TYR A 311 3.05 -12.64 -10.42
N GLU A 312 2.56 -11.68 -9.61
CA GLU A 312 1.44 -11.94 -8.69
C GLU A 312 0.16 -12.33 -9.44
N TRP A 313 -0.09 -11.65 -10.55
CA TRP A 313 -1.23 -11.99 -11.40
C TRP A 313 -1.14 -13.44 -11.89
N SER A 314 -0.03 -13.81 -12.50
CA SER A 314 0.19 -15.12 -13.10
C SER A 314 0.03 -16.25 -12.08
N GLU A 315 0.63 -16.11 -10.91
CA GLU A 315 0.57 -17.10 -9.83
C GLU A 315 -0.86 -17.28 -9.29
N HIS A 316 -1.60 -16.17 -9.13
CA HIS A 316 -2.92 -16.20 -8.51
C HIS A 316 -4.05 -16.54 -9.49
N VAL A 317 -3.95 -16.15 -10.75
CA VAL A 317 -4.85 -16.68 -11.78
C VAL A 317 -4.64 -18.17 -11.97
N GLY A 318 -3.39 -18.63 -11.94
CA GLY A 318 -2.93 -19.97 -12.25
C GLY A 318 -2.68 -20.89 -11.05
N PRO A 319 -1.43 -21.35 -10.87
CA PRO A 319 -1.12 -22.52 -10.04
C PRO A 319 -1.26 -22.30 -8.54
N VAL A 320 -0.94 -21.11 -8.04
CA VAL A 320 -0.92 -20.82 -6.60
C VAL A 320 -2.31 -20.47 -6.08
N GLY A 321 -2.94 -19.43 -6.66
CA GLY A 321 -4.24 -18.96 -6.22
C GLY A 321 -5.39 -19.82 -6.72
N GLY A 322 -5.29 -20.32 -7.94
CA GLY A 322 -6.34 -21.11 -8.58
C GLY A 322 -7.63 -20.35 -8.84
N ALA A 323 -7.55 -19.04 -9.03
CA ALA A 323 -8.71 -18.17 -9.18
C ALA A 323 -9.66 -18.62 -10.30
N ARG A 324 -9.13 -19.06 -11.46
CA ARG A 324 -9.97 -19.59 -12.54
C ARG A 324 -10.73 -20.84 -12.13
N LYS A 325 -10.09 -21.77 -11.38
CA LYS A 325 -10.75 -22.98 -10.88
C LYS A 325 -11.87 -22.67 -9.88
N MET A 326 -11.72 -21.58 -9.13
CA MET A 326 -12.74 -21.09 -8.20
C MET A 326 -13.81 -20.24 -8.87
N GLY A 327 -13.75 -20.06 -10.19
CA GLY A 327 -14.72 -19.26 -10.93
C GLY A 327 -14.63 -17.76 -10.66
N VAL A 328 -13.45 -17.25 -10.27
CA VAL A 328 -13.24 -15.79 -10.15
C VAL A 328 -13.38 -15.16 -11.54
N PRO A 329 -14.22 -14.12 -11.69
CA PRO A 329 -14.45 -13.47 -12.98
C PRO A 329 -13.29 -12.53 -13.33
N ILE A 330 -12.21 -13.08 -13.89
CA ILE A 330 -10.94 -12.40 -14.13
C ILE A 330 -11.13 -11.07 -14.90
N GLU A 331 -11.98 -11.07 -15.92
CA GLU A 331 -12.29 -9.89 -16.73
C GLU A 331 -12.94 -8.79 -15.88
N ARG A 332 -13.83 -9.15 -14.95
CA ARG A 332 -14.44 -8.18 -14.02
C ARG A 332 -13.44 -7.63 -13.01
N VAL A 333 -12.48 -8.46 -12.59
CA VAL A 333 -11.38 -7.98 -11.71
C VAL A 333 -10.62 -6.85 -12.39
N THR A 334 -10.30 -6.96 -13.69
CA THR A 334 -9.61 -5.88 -14.42
C THR A 334 -10.51 -4.66 -14.63
N MET A 335 -11.80 -4.85 -14.89
CA MET A 335 -12.76 -3.74 -15.01
C MET A 335 -12.98 -3.00 -13.69
N GLY A 336 -12.92 -3.71 -12.57
CA GLY A 336 -13.08 -3.13 -11.23
C GLY A 336 -14.49 -3.22 -10.66
N PRO A 337 -14.76 -2.47 -9.57
CA PRO A 337 -15.99 -2.62 -8.79
C PRO A 337 -17.28 -2.30 -9.55
N ASP A 338 -17.18 -1.50 -10.62
CA ASP A 338 -18.34 -1.06 -11.38
C ASP A 338 -18.59 -1.91 -12.64
N ALA A 339 -17.93 -3.08 -12.75
CA ALA A 339 -18.11 -4.02 -13.86
C ALA A 339 -19.57 -4.52 -13.94
N PRO A 340 -20.18 -4.55 -15.12
CA PRO A 340 -21.55 -5.01 -15.27
C PRO A 340 -21.76 -6.45 -14.76
N GLY A 341 -22.86 -6.69 -14.03
CA GLY A 341 -23.23 -7.99 -13.49
C GLY A 341 -22.34 -8.49 -12.37
N SER A 342 -21.58 -7.61 -11.69
CA SER A 342 -20.84 -7.95 -10.49
C SER A 342 -21.77 -8.24 -9.33
N ASP A 343 -21.43 -9.24 -8.51
CA ASP A 343 -22.05 -9.40 -7.20
C ASP A 343 -21.75 -8.17 -6.34
N PRO A 344 -22.74 -7.58 -5.64
CA PRO A 344 -22.53 -6.34 -4.87
C PRO A 344 -21.47 -6.46 -3.78
N PHE A 345 -21.34 -7.62 -3.12
CA PHE A 345 -20.34 -7.83 -2.09
C PHE A 345 -18.94 -7.97 -2.70
N GLU A 346 -18.80 -8.75 -3.78
CA GLU A 346 -17.54 -8.89 -4.53
C GLU A 346 -17.09 -7.53 -5.12
N ALA A 347 -18.03 -6.72 -5.62
CA ALA A 347 -17.74 -5.35 -6.08
C ALA A 347 -17.17 -4.48 -4.95
N ASN A 348 -17.66 -4.62 -3.72
CA ASN A 348 -17.11 -3.90 -2.57
C ASN A 348 -15.72 -4.43 -2.16
N LEU A 349 -15.41 -5.71 -2.35
CA LEU A 349 -14.03 -6.23 -2.17
C LEU A 349 -13.07 -5.61 -3.19
N LEU A 350 -13.46 -5.50 -4.45
CA LEU A 350 -12.64 -4.81 -5.46
C LEU A 350 -12.46 -3.33 -5.12
N ARG A 351 -13.53 -2.66 -4.67
CA ARG A 351 -13.47 -1.25 -4.23
C ARG A 351 -12.57 -1.06 -3.01
N PHE A 352 -12.61 -1.99 -2.08
CA PHE A 352 -11.73 -2.02 -0.91
C PHE A 352 -10.25 -2.03 -1.33
N ALA A 353 -9.87 -2.91 -2.26
CA ALA A 353 -8.52 -2.95 -2.81
C ALA A 353 -8.15 -1.66 -3.55
N ASP A 354 -9.08 -1.09 -4.32
CA ASP A 354 -8.89 0.17 -5.05
C ASP A 354 -8.64 1.35 -4.10
N GLU A 355 -9.45 1.49 -3.06
CA GLU A 355 -9.33 2.57 -2.08
C GLU A 355 -8.03 2.45 -1.27
N MET A 356 -7.67 1.24 -0.84
CA MET A 356 -6.38 1.03 -0.18
C MET A 356 -5.21 1.41 -1.09
N TYR A 357 -5.26 1.02 -2.36
CA TYR A 357 -4.18 1.34 -3.31
C TYR A 357 -4.08 2.84 -3.56
N ARG A 358 -5.18 3.50 -3.86
CA ARG A 358 -5.23 4.91 -4.26
C ARG A 358 -5.17 5.87 -3.07
N ASP A 359 -5.95 5.59 -2.03
CA ASP A 359 -6.22 6.54 -0.94
C ASP A 359 -5.45 6.23 0.34
N SER A 360 -4.80 5.07 0.41
CA SER A 360 -4.12 4.54 1.60
C SER A 360 -5.04 4.31 2.80
N VAL A 361 -6.33 4.35 2.59
CA VAL A 361 -7.40 4.12 3.59
C VAL A 361 -8.67 3.71 2.86
N VAL A 362 -9.49 2.89 3.51
CA VAL A 362 -10.81 2.51 3.00
C VAL A 362 -11.88 3.49 3.50
N SER A 363 -12.80 3.88 2.62
CA SER A 363 -13.95 4.73 3.00
C SER A 363 -14.91 4.02 3.96
N ASP A 364 -15.66 4.80 4.76
CA ASP A 364 -16.69 4.22 5.65
C ASP A 364 -17.78 3.50 4.86
N ARG A 365 -18.11 3.97 3.67
CA ARG A 365 -19.08 3.31 2.79
C ARG A 365 -18.64 1.88 2.46
N THR A 366 -17.42 1.71 1.98
CA THR A 366 -16.89 0.39 1.59
C THR A 366 -16.67 -0.49 2.82
N TRP A 367 -16.14 0.09 3.90
CA TRP A 367 -15.96 -0.62 5.17
C TRP A 367 -17.28 -1.19 5.69
N ASN A 368 -18.32 -0.36 5.81
CA ASN A 368 -19.61 -0.77 6.35
C ASN A 368 -20.31 -1.81 5.45
N ALA A 369 -20.19 -1.69 4.13
CA ALA A 369 -20.73 -2.69 3.22
C ALA A 369 -20.08 -4.08 3.39
N LEU A 370 -18.78 -4.15 3.69
CA LEU A 370 -18.13 -5.43 3.98
C LEU A 370 -18.46 -5.93 5.38
N LYS A 371 -18.69 -5.05 6.36
CA LYS A 371 -19.11 -5.40 7.71
C LYS A 371 -20.50 -6.10 7.78
N GLU A 372 -21.31 -6.01 6.74
CA GLU A 372 -22.55 -6.76 6.64
C GLU A 372 -22.34 -8.29 6.64
N GLN A 373 -21.17 -8.75 6.17
CA GLN A 373 -20.81 -10.18 6.09
C GLN A 373 -19.52 -10.54 6.83
N TYR A 374 -18.69 -9.56 7.17
CA TYR A 374 -17.40 -9.76 7.83
C TYR A 374 -17.44 -9.24 9.27
N ASP A 375 -17.02 -10.08 10.20
CA ASP A 375 -16.68 -9.66 11.56
C ASP A 375 -15.34 -8.89 11.59
N ASP A 376 -14.93 -8.40 12.75
CA ASP A 376 -13.69 -7.64 12.91
C ASP A 376 -12.46 -8.44 12.50
N ARG A 377 -12.43 -9.74 12.80
CA ARG A 377 -11.32 -10.63 12.44
C ARG A 377 -11.17 -10.76 10.92
N LEU A 378 -12.27 -10.94 10.20
CA LEU A 378 -12.26 -11.00 8.74
C LEU A 378 -11.94 -9.65 8.10
N MET A 379 -12.34 -8.54 8.72
CA MET A 379 -11.96 -7.20 8.26
C MET A 379 -10.47 -6.94 8.42
N ILE A 380 -9.88 -7.34 9.55
CA ILE A 380 -8.42 -7.29 9.76
C ILE A 380 -7.72 -8.16 8.70
N ASP A 381 -8.22 -9.37 8.47
CA ASP A 381 -7.64 -10.31 7.51
C ASP A 381 -7.72 -9.80 6.06
N ALA A 382 -8.85 -9.24 5.65
CA ALA A 382 -8.99 -8.61 4.34
C ALA A 382 -8.01 -7.43 4.17
N THR A 383 -7.86 -6.62 5.23
CA THR A 383 -6.96 -5.46 5.23
C THR A 383 -5.50 -5.90 5.09
N ILE A 384 -5.05 -6.85 5.92
CA ILE A 384 -3.66 -7.33 5.84
C ILE A 384 -3.40 -8.07 4.53
N THR A 385 -4.40 -8.79 3.99
CA THR A 385 -4.27 -9.46 2.69
C THR A 385 -3.99 -8.44 1.59
N ALA A 386 -4.82 -7.42 1.44
CA ALA A 386 -4.63 -6.40 0.40
C ALA A 386 -3.31 -5.61 0.59
N ALA A 387 -3.00 -5.23 1.83
CA ALA A 387 -1.77 -4.50 2.17
C ALA A 387 -0.51 -5.32 1.85
N ASN A 388 -0.50 -6.60 2.23
CA ASN A 388 0.61 -7.51 2.00
C ASN A 388 0.84 -7.77 0.51
N TYR A 389 -0.21 -8.00 -0.27
CA TYR A 389 -0.04 -8.26 -1.69
C TYR A 389 0.41 -7.02 -2.47
N ARG A 390 0.08 -5.81 -1.99
CA ARG A 390 0.73 -4.59 -2.50
C ARG A 390 2.22 -4.56 -2.19
N MET A 391 2.63 -4.93 -0.97
CA MET A 391 4.03 -5.01 -0.59
C MET A 391 4.80 -6.00 -1.47
N VAL A 392 4.27 -7.21 -1.65
CA VAL A 392 4.90 -8.23 -2.51
C VAL A 392 4.99 -7.72 -3.95
N SER A 393 3.94 -7.11 -4.48
CA SER A 393 3.92 -6.51 -5.82
C SER A 393 5.00 -5.42 -6.00
N MET A 394 5.19 -4.55 -5.00
CA MET A 394 6.26 -3.54 -5.02
C MET A 394 7.64 -4.17 -5.13
N ALA A 395 7.90 -5.21 -4.33
CA ALA A 395 9.18 -5.90 -4.31
C ALA A 395 9.45 -6.66 -5.62
N LEU A 396 8.47 -7.38 -6.13
CA LEU A 396 8.58 -8.11 -7.41
C LEU A 396 8.81 -7.17 -8.58
N ASN A 397 8.09 -6.07 -8.63
CA ASN A 397 8.23 -5.06 -9.67
C ASN A 397 9.59 -4.32 -9.60
N LEU A 398 10.08 -4.02 -8.39
CA LEU A 398 11.40 -3.42 -8.20
C LEU A 398 12.51 -4.31 -8.75
N LEU A 399 12.43 -5.60 -8.45
CA LEU A 399 13.45 -6.58 -8.83
C LEU A 399 13.26 -7.13 -10.24
N GLY A 400 12.13 -6.84 -10.88
CA GLY A 400 11.77 -7.33 -12.20
C GLY A 400 11.58 -8.85 -12.24
N VAL A 401 11.01 -9.43 -11.18
CA VAL A 401 10.77 -10.87 -11.14
C VAL A 401 9.78 -11.26 -12.24
N GLN A 402 10.21 -12.16 -13.12
CA GLN A 402 9.43 -12.61 -14.25
C GLN A 402 8.46 -13.74 -13.88
N SER A 403 7.27 -13.77 -14.47
CA SER A 403 6.34 -14.90 -14.37
C SER A 403 7.03 -16.20 -14.80
N ASN A 404 6.55 -17.32 -14.29
CA ASN A 404 7.14 -18.61 -14.65
C ASN A 404 6.68 -19.00 -16.08
N PRO A 405 7.46 -19.84 -16.79
CA PRO A 405 7.10 -20.26 -18.14
C PRO A 405 5.73 -20.95 -18.21
N GLY A 406 4.91 -20.54 -19.17
CA GLY A 406 3.59 -21.13 -19.41
C GLY A 406 2.45 -20.60 -18.54
N GLU A 407 2.73 -19.64 -17.64
CA GLU A 407 1.69 -19.00 -16.83
C GLU A 407 0.96 -17.90 -17.61
N GLU A 408 -0.29 -17.64 -17.20
CA GLU A 408 -1.13 -16.60 -17.78
C GLU A 408 -0.60 -15.21 -17.40
N LYS A 409 -0.29 -14.41 -18.41
CA LYS A 409 0.25 -13.06 -18.19
C LYS A 409 -0.81 -12.05 -17.78
N LEU A 410 -0.35 -10.98 -17.16
CA LEU A 410 -1.19 -9.81 -16.90
C LEU A 410 -1.79 -9.30 -18.22
N PRO A 411 -3.11 -9.10 -18.31
CA PRO A 411 -3.73 -8.54 -19.50
C PRO A 411 -3.15 -7.18 -19.87
N ALA A 412 -2.99 -6.92 -21.16
CA ALA A 412 -2.56 -5.61 -21.62
C ALA A 412 -3.56 -4.52 -21.19
N VAL A 413 -3.03 -3.41 -20.68
CA VAL A 413 -3.85 -2.23 -20.41
C VAL A 413 -4.27 -1.63 -21.75
N PRO A 414 -5.59 -1.40 -22.00
CA PRO A 414 -6.02 -0.75 -23.22
C PRO A 414 -5.32 0.59 -23.42
N ALA A 415 -4.88 0.89 -24.63
CA ALA A 415 -4.31 2.18 -24.96
C ALA A 415 -5.33 3.30 -24.64
N ARG A 416 -4.84 4.42 -24.12
CA ARG A 416 -5.66 5.62 -23.85
C ARG A 416 -6.04 6.33 -25.14
#